data_71660cd4770f36436e1dee2d00c324ef
#
_entry.id   71660cd4770f36436e1dee2d00c324ef
#
_cell.length_a   1.000
_cell.length_b   1.000
_cell.length_c   1.000
_cell.angle_alpha   90.00
_cell.angle_beta   90.00
_cell.angle_gamma   90.00
#
_symmetry.space_group_name_H-M   'P 1'
#
loop_
_entity.id
_entity.type
_entity.pdbx_description
1 polymer ?
#
loop_
_entity_poly.entity_id
_entity_poly.type
_entity_poly.pdbx_seq_one_letter_code
_entity_poly.pdbx_strand_id
1 'polypeptide(L)'
;MQKDAQTYVKTCDKCQKFSNVIKHPFEELTPMTAPWPFAQWGLDIMGPFPVAARQLKFLIVGIDYFTKWVEAEAMTTITKKNVRSFVWRYIIYRYGIPRVLILDNGKQFDNNSFRDFCLQLGTKNHYSSPAHPQTNKKVEVTNRSLLKIIKTRLEGAKGIWPEELPSIL
;
A
#
# COMPACT_ATOMS: atom_id res chain seq x y z
N MET A 1 8.37 23.13 -34.23
CA MET A 1 8.20 21.67 -34.08
C MET A 1 7.65 21.24 -32.70
N GLN A 2 8.28 21.52 -31.56
CA GLN A 2 7.74 21.07 -30.24
C GLN A 2 6.41 21.76 -29.89
N LYS A 3 6.30 23.07 -30.07
CA LYS A 3 5.07 23.85 -29.85
C LYS A 3 3.93 23.40 -30.74
N ASP A 4 4.21 23.13 -32.02
CA ASP A 4 3.23 22.70 -33.02
C ASP A 4 2.70 21.29 -32.66
N ALA A 5 3.57 20.37 -32.25
CA ALA A 5 3.21 19.04 -31.78
C ALA A 5 2.31 19.11 -30.54
N GLN A 6 2.63 19.97 -29.56
CA GLN A 6 1.82 20.19 -28.40
C GLN A 6 0.43 20.75 -28.70
N THR A 7 0.37 21.70 -29.62
CA THR A 7 -0.91 22.29 -30.09
C THR A 7 -1.74 21.24 -30.83
N TYR A 8 -1.12 20.44 -31.72
CA TYR A 8 -1.80 19.37 -32.43
C TYR A 8 -2.38 18.31 -31.47
N VAL A 9 -1.60 17.86 -30.51
CA VAL A 9 -2.09 16.88 -29.49
C VAL A 9 -3.25 17.41 -28.69
N LYS A 10 -3.28 18.70 -28.35
CA LYS A 10 -4.39 19.34 -27.61
C LYS A 10 -5.69 19.44 -28.41
N THR A 11 -5.61 19.51 -29.75
CA THR A 11 -6.78 19.68 -30.62
C THR A 11 -7.21 18.39 -31.31
N CYS A 12 -6.39 17.34 -31.30
CA CYS A 12 -6.67 16.07 -31.94
C CYS A 12 -7.62 15.21 -31.08
N ASP A 13 -8.83 14.95 -31.57
CA ASP A 13 -9.85 14.12 -30.87
C ASP A 13 -9.34 12.72 -30.51
N LYS A 14 -8.58 12.09 -31.42
CA LYS A 14 -7.99 10.77 -31.15
C LYS A 14 -6.96 10.82 -30.04
N CYS A 15 -6.07 11.83 -30.03
CA CYS A 15 -5.09 12.01 -28.96
C CYS A 15 -5.77 12.33 -27.63
N GLN A 16 -6.89 13.05 -27.63
CA GLN A 16 -7.64 13.36 -26.41
C GLN A 16 -8.41 12.14 -25.89
N LYS A 17 -9.01 11.35 -26.79
CA LYS A 17 -9.83 10.19 -26.43
C LYS A 17 -9.00 8.98 -25.99
N PHE A 18 -7.83 8.77 -26.56
CA PHE A 18 -6.96 7.62 -26.29
C PHE A 18 -5.68 7.98 -25.52
N SER A 19 -5.59 9.21 -25.00
CA SER A 19 -4.50 9.61 -24.13
C SER A 19 -4.57 8.85 -22.81
N ASN A 20 -3.50 8.13 -22.47
CA ASN A 20 -3.33 7.51 -21.15
C ASN A 20 -3.11 8.53 -20.02
N VAL A 21 -3.15 9.82 -20.33
CA VAL A 21 -3.01 10.90 -19.34
C VAL A 21 -4.38 11.29 -18.86
N ILE A 22 -4.74 10.85 -17.67
CA ILE A 22 -5.95 11.27 -16.97
C ILE A 22 -5.83 12.78 -16.68
N LYS A 23 -6.64 13.60 -17.35
CA LYS A 23 -6.70 15.04 -17.11
C LYS A 23 -7.63 15.32 -15.92
N HIS A 24 -7.10 15.22 -14.71
CA HIS A 24 -7.75 15.79 -13.53
C HIS A 24 -7.23 17.21 -13.28
N PRO A 25 -8.05 18.12 -12.74
CA PRO A 25 -7.59 19.43 -12.26
C PRO A 25 -6.41 19.24 -11.30
N PHE A 26 -5.48 20.18 -11.31
CA PHE A 26 -4.39 20.18 -10.35
C PHE A 26 -4.97 20.39 -8.96
N GLU A 27 -5.04 19.31 -8.17
CA GLU A 27 -5.24 19.44 -6.73
C GLU A 27 -3.89 19.73 -6.07
N GLU A 28 -3.92 20.59 -5.06
CA GLU A 28 -2.73 20.94 -4.28
C GLU A 28 -2.24 19.68 -3.58
N LEU A 29 -1.05 19.21 -3.99
CA LEU A 29 -0.45 17.98 -3.48
C LEU A 29 0.05 18.23 -2.06
N THR A 30 -0.65 17.73 -1.07
CA THR A 30 -0.15 17.73 0.30
C THR A 30 0.96 16.67 0.41
N PRO A 31 2.24 17.06 0.59
CA PRO A 31 3.29 16.08 0.75
C PRO A 31 3.05 15.27 2.03
N MET A 32 2.83 13.97 1.89
CA MET A 32 2.77 13.06 3.04
C MET A 32 4.18 12.78 3.54
N THR A 33 4.74 13.70 4.30
CA THR A 33 6.02 13.49 4.99
C THR A 33 5.73 12.84 6.34
N ALA A 34 6.25 11.63 6.54
CA ALA A 34 6.26 11.05 7.87
C ALA A 34 7.18 11.90 8.77
N PRO A 35 6.68 12.47 9.87
CA PRO A 35 7.44 13.45 10.65
C PRO A 35 8.57 12.81 11.48
N TRP A 36 8.46 11.53 11.83
CA TRP A 36 9.44 10.74 12.59
C TRP A 36 9.24 9.23 12.31
N PRO A 37 10.22 8.38 12.70
CA PRO A 37 10.11 6.93 12.55
C PRO A 37 8.83 6.37 13.18
N PHE A 38 8.20 5.42 12.48
CA PHE A 38 7.01 4.67 12.90
C PHE A 38 5.72 5.48 13.10
N ALA A 39 5.73 6.78 12.78
CA ALA A 39 4.54 7.62 12.86
C ALA A 39 3.51 7.31 11.77
N GLN A 40 3.94 6.78 10.63
CA GLN A 40 3.10 6.59 9.47
C GLN A 40 3.41 5.28 8.75
N TRP A 41 2.41 4.40 8.69
CA TRP A 41 2.53 3.10 8.06
C TRP A 41 1.60 2.95 6.86
N GLY A 42 2.12 2.39 5.78
CA GLY A 42 1.32 1.90 4.66
C GLY A 42 1.02 0.42 4.83
N LEU A 43 -0.23 0.02 4.69
CA LEU A 43 -0.66 -1.38 4.73
C LEU A 43 -1.11 -1.82 3.35
N ASP A 44 -0.69 -3.02 2.96
CA ASP A 44 -1.09 -3.66 1.71
C ASP A 44 -1.29 -5.17 1.91
N ILE A 45 -2.11 -5.79 1.06
CA ILE A 45 -2.34 -7.23 1.07
C ILE A 45 -2.05 -7.79 -0.31
N MET A 46 -1.14 -8.74 -0.34
CA MET A 46 -0.70 -9.40 -1.56
C MET A 46 -1.20 -10.85 -1.62
N GLY A 47 -1.43 -11.33 -2.83
CA GLY A 47 -1.86 -12.70 -3.10
C GLY A 47 -3.10 -12.77 -3.98
N PRO A 48 -3.67 -13.97 -4.19
CA PRO A 48 -3.21 -15.23 -3.59
C PRO A 48 -1.87 -15.70 -4.18
N PHE A 49 -0.97 -16.11 -3.30
CA PHE A 49 0.24 -16.86 -3.63
C PHE A 49 -0.08 -18.36 -3.78
N PRO A 50 0.86 -19.17 -4.33
CA PRO A 50 0.75 -20.61 -4.27
C PRO A 50 0.48 -21.09 -2.85
N VAL A 51 -0.48 -22.02 -2.68
CA VAL A 51 -0.88 -22.49 -1.36
C VAL A 51 0.31 -23.19 -0.69
N ALA A 52 0.69 -22.66 0.45
CA ALA A 52 1.77 -23.20 1.28
C ALA A 52 1.23 -24.06 2.45
N ALA A 53 2.14 -24.56 3.28
CA ALA A 53 1.80 -25.25 4.51
C ALA A 53 0.75 -24.45 5.33
N ARG A 54 -0.14 -25.15 6.05
CA ARG A 54 -1.24 -24.55 6.82
C ARG A 54 -2.21 -23.70 6.00
N GLN A 55 -2.32 -23.94 4.68
CA GLN A 55 -3.21 -23.21 3.76
C GLN A 55 -2.90 -21.71 3.65
N LEU A 56 -1.66 -21.30 3.90
CA LEU A 56 -1.22 -19.91 3.74
C LEU A 56 -1.19 -19.54 2.26
N LYS A 57 -1.80 -18.42 1.89
CA LYS A 57 -1.89 -17.95 0.50
C LYS A 57 -1.95 -16.43 0.33
N PHE A 58 -2.02 -15.69 1.43
CA PHE A 58 -2.01 -14.22 1.42
C PHE A 58 -0.89 -13.70 2.32
N LEU A 59 -0.40 -12.52 2.01
CA LEU A 59 0.59 -11.80 2.81
C LEU A 59 0.06 -10.41 3.10
N ILE A 60 -0.05 -10.04 4.38
CA ILE A 60 -0.22 -8.65 4.77
C ILE A 60 1.15 -8.04 5.02
N VAL A 61 1.35 -6.82 4.55
CA VAL A 61 2.60 -6.08 4.67
C VAL A 61 2.32 -4.70 5.25
N GLY A 62 3.12 -4.29 6.22
CA GLY A 62 3.18 -2.94 6.74
C GLY A 62 4.54 -2.32 6.44
N ILE A 63 4.57 -1.12 5.89
CA ILE A 63 5.81 -0.39 5.59
C ILE A 63 5.78 0.95 6.32
N ASP A 64 6.78 1.19 7.17
CA ASP A 64 6.98 2.51 7.74
C ASP A 64 7.47 3.51 6.68
N TYR A 65 6.80 4.63 6.56
CA TYR A 65 7.08 5.63 5.52
C TYR A 65 8.38 6.38 5.74
N PHE A 66 8.87 6.46 6.98
CA PHE A 66 10.11 7.16 7.31
C PHE A 66 11.33 6.25 7.12
N THR A 67 11.38 5.13 7.83
CA THR A 67 12.55 4.22 7.86
C THR A 67 12.59 3.25 6.70
N LYS A 68 11.45 3.00 6.05
CA LYS A 68 11.22 1.91 5.08
C LYS A 68 11.27 0.51 5.72
N TRP A 69 11.17 0.46 7.05
CA TRP A 69 11.05 -0.79 7.76
C TRP A 69 9.80 -1.54 7.33
N VAL A 70 9.93 -2.86 7.18
CA VAL A 70 8.85 -3.72 6.71
C VAL A 70 8.50 -4.75 7.79
N GLU A 71 7.21 -4.87 8.07
CA GLU A 71 6.62 -5.96 8.83
C GLU A 71 5.67 -6.74 7.92
N ALA A 72 5.66 -8.07 8.03
CA ALA A 72 4.77 -8.88 7.24
C ALA A 72 4.32 -10.15 7.96
N GLU A 73 3.12 -10.63 7.62
CA GLU A 73 2.54 -11.86 8.16
C GLU A 73 1.82 -12.64 7.06
N ALA A 74 2.13 -13.94 6.94
CA ALA A 74 1.42 -14.85 6.06
C ALA A 74 0.05 -15.23 6.64
N MET A 75 -0.99 -15.24 5.80
CA MET A 75 -2.36 -15.50 6.22
C MET A 75 -3.05 -16.55 5.33
N THR A 76 -3.98 -17.30 5.91
CA THR A 76 -4.86 -18.21 5.18
C THR A 76 -5.99 -17.47 4.48
N THR A 77 -6.54 -16.46 5.14
CA THR A 77 -7.71 -15.69 4.68
C THR A 77 -7.57 -14.21 5.04
N ILE A 78 -8.13 -13.37 4.18
CA ILE A 78 -8.20 -11.93 4.41
C ILE A 78 -9.49 -11.64 5.18
N THR A 79 -9.37 -11.44 6.50
CA THR A 79 -10.48 -11.08 7.36
C THR A 79 -10.18 -9.81 8.15
N LYS A 80 -11.23 -9.06 8.51
CA LYS A 80 -11.11 -7.86 9.37
C LYS A 80 -10.35 -8.16 10.68
N LYS A 81 -10.60 -9.36 11.26
CA LYS A 81 -9.95 -9.82 12.49
C LYS A 81 -8.44 -9.99 12.29
N ASN A 82 -8.04 -10.62 11.18
CA ASN A 82 -6.63 -10.88 10.88
C ASN A 82 -5.87 -9.56 10.65
N VAL A 83 -6.46 -8.65 9.88
CA VAL A 83 -5.87 -7.32 9.63
C VAL A 83 -5.69 -6.54 10.94
N ARG A 84 -6.71 -6.49 11.78
CA ARG A 84 -6.64 -5.82 13.08
C ARG A 84 -5.61 -6.47 14.00
N SER A 85 -5.54 -7.81 14.01
CA SER A 85 -4.55 -8.57 14.79
C SER A 85 -3.12 -8.27 14.32
N PHE A 86 -2.90 -8.16 13.00
CA PHE A 86 -1.61 -7.78 12.43
C PHE A 86 -1.19 -6.39 12.89
N VAL A 87 -2.05 -5.38 12.73
CA VAL A 87 -1.76 -4.00 13.16
C VAL A 87 -1.42 -3.95 14.64
N TRP A 88 -2.19 -4.67 15.47
CA TRP A 88 -1.93 -4.73 16.91
C TRP A 88 -0.59 -5.35 17.24
N ARG A 89 -0.30 -6.56 16.72
CA ARG A 89 0.89 -7.35 17.10
C ARG A 89 2.18 -6.85 16.48
N TYR A 90 2.14 -6.48 15.20
CA TYR A 90 3.34 -6.17 14.44
C TYR A 90 3.65 -4.68 14.39
N ILE A 91 2.66 -3.82 14.57
CA ILE A 91 2.87 -2.37 14.55
C ILE A 91 2.76 -1.78 15.95
N ILE A 92 1.56 -1.83 16.55
CA ILE A 92 1.30 -1.10 17.80
C ILE A 92 2.13 -1.65 18.96
N TYR A 93 2.15 -2.96 19.14
CA TYR A 93 2.88 -3.60 20.24
C TYR A 93 4.40 -3.39 20.15
N ARG A 94 4.95 -3.32 18.93
CA ARG A 94 6.39 -3.22 18.69
C ARG A 94 6.91 -1.79 18.60
N TYR A 95 6.14 -0.89 17.98
CA TYR A 95 6.59 0.45 17.63
C TYR A 95 5.73 1.57 18.22
N GLY A 96 4.66 1.23 18.92
CA GLY A 96 3.70 2.18 19.46
C GLY A 96 2.57 2.51 18.49
N ILE A 97 1.67 3.39 18.93
CA ILE A 97 0.47 3.77 18.18
C ILE A 97 0.87 4.72 17.04
N PRO A 98 0.66 4.34 15.77
CA PRO A 98 0.96 5.21 14.65
C PRO A 98 -0.01 6.39 14.58
N ARG A 99 0.47 7.53 14.13
CA ARG A 99 -0.36 8.71 13.88
C ARG A 99 -1.29 8.50 12.69
N VAL A 100 -0.78 7.82 11.64
CA VAL A 100 -1.49 7.62 10.38
C VAL A 100 -1.28 6.21 9.85
N LEU A 101 -2.37 5.60 9.40
CA LEU A 101 -2.36 4.39 8.58
C LEU A 101 -2.83 4.74 7.17
N ILE A 102 -2.02 4.40 6.17
CA ILE A 102 -2.35 4.53 4.75
C ILE A 102 -2.78 3.17 4.24
N LEU A 103 -3.96 3.10 3.68
CA LEU A 103 -4.68 1.89 3.34
C LEU A 103 -5.11 1.94 1.88
N ASP A 104 -5.25 0.79 1.24
CA ASP A 104 -6.02 0.72 0.01
C ASP A 104 -7.54 0.80 0.30
N ASN A 105 -8.35 0.97 -0.74
CA ASN A 105 -9.81 1.00 -0.63
C ASN A 105 -10.43 -0.41 -0.52
N GLY A 106 -9.66 -1.41 -0.13
CA GLY A 106 -10.14 -2.77 0.03
C GLY A 106 -11.14 -2.90 1.19
N LYS A 107 -12.19 -3.70 0.99
CA LYS A 107 -13.25 -3.96 2.01
C LYS A 107 -12.70 -4.47 3.35
N GLN A 108 -11.51 -5.06 3.35
CA GLN A 108 -10.81 -5.53 4.54
C GLN A 108 -10.36 -4.38 5.45
N PHE A 109 -10.06 -3.22 4.87
CA PHE A 109 -9.66 -2.00 5.58
C PHE A 109 -10.82 -1.02 5.71
N ASP A 110 -11.64 -0.90 4.66
CA ASP A 110 -12.77 0.02 4.63
C ASP A 110 -14.03 -0.62 5.23
N ASN A 111 -14.06 -0.69 6.56
CA ASN A 111 -15.21 -1.18 7.31
C ASN A 111 -15.29 -0.52 8.69
N ASN A 112 -16.51 -0.45 9.26
CA ASN A 112 -16.76 0.22 10.54
C ASN A 112 -15.90 -0.32 11.68
N SER A 113 -15.76 -1.64 11.80
CA SER A 113 -14.97 -2.27 12.87
C SER A 113 -13.48 -1.86 12.85
N PHE A 114 -12.90 -1.68 11.67
CA PHE A 114 -11.51 -1.23 11.55
C PHE A 114 -11.39 0.28 11.77
N ARG A 115 -12.36 1.06 11.29
CA ARG A 115 -12.43 2.50 11.54
C ARG A 115 -12.57 2.80 13.03
N ASP A 116 -13.49 2.11 13.73
CA ASP A 116 -13.68 2.25 15.18
C ASP A 116 -12.41 1.88 15.96
N PHE A 117 -11.74 0.81 15.57
CA PHE A 117 -10.46 0.42 16.15
C PHE A 117 -9.40 1.52 16.02
N CYS A 118 -9.25 2.10 14.84
CA CYS A 118 -8.29 3.20 14.64
C CYS A 118 -8.71 4.48 15.39
N LEU A 119 -10.01 4.77 15.43
CA LEU A 119 -10.54 5.92 16.17
C LEU A 119 -10.27 5.82 17.68
N GLN A 120 -10.49 4.64 18.28
CA GLN A 120 -10.18 4.39 19.68
C GLN A 120 -8.70 4.58 20.03
N LEU A 121 -7.83 4.35 19.06
CA LEU A 121 -6.38 4.56 19.20
C LEU A 121 -5.92 5.99 18.86
N GLY A 122 -6.81 6.84 18.38
CA GLY A 122 -6.44 8.17 17.88
C GLY A 122 -5.64 8.16 16.57
N THR A 123 -5.64 7.03 15.86
CA THR A 123 -4.95 6.85 14.58
C THR A 123 -5.83 7.33 13.42
N LYS A 124 -5.29 8.16 12.53
CA LYS A 124 -5.98 8.61 11.32
C LYS A 124 -5.84 7.59 10.19
N ASN A 125 -6.94 7.27 9.51
CA ASN A 125 -6.93 6.44 8.31
C ASN A 125 -6.93 7.31 7.06
N HIS A 126 -5.95 7.09 6.20
CA HIS A 126 -5.91 7.69 4.86
C HIS A 126 -6.06 6.57 3.83
N TYR A 127 -7.06 6.70 2.98
CA TYR A 127 -7.28 5.75 1.88
C TYR A 127 -6.61 6.29 0.63
N SER A 128 -5.78 5.46 -0.03
CA SER A 128 -5.17 5.83 -1.30
C SER A 128 -6.25 5.89 -2.37
N SER A 129 -6.46 7.09 -2.95
CA SER A 129 -7.38 7.22 -4.08
C SER A 129 -6.72 6.72 -5.36
N PRO A 130 -7.36 5.84 -6.13
CA PRO A 130 -6.87 5.42 -7.45
C PRO A 130 -6.76 6.59 -8.43
N ALA A 131 -7.51 7.67 -8.19
CA ALA A 131 -7.60 8.83 -9.08
C ALA A 131 -6.43 9.82 -8.96
N HIS A 132 -5.62 9.77 -7.89
CA HIS A 132 -4.56 10.75 -7.62
C HIS A 132 -3.20 10.10 -7.35
N PRO A 133 -2.58 9.41 -8.35
CA PRO A 133 -1.27 8.78 -8.17
C PRO A 133 -0.12 9.78 -8.05
N GLN A 134 -0.40 11.08 -8.14
CA GLN A 134 0.64 12.11 -8.20
C GLN A 134 1.08 12.65 -6.83
N THR A 135 0.26 12.52 -5.80
CA THR A 135 0.47 13.13 -4.48
C THR A 135 1.66 12.55 -3.72
N ASN A 136 2.09 11.32 -4.07
CA ASN A 136 3.11 10.59 -3.32
C ASN A 136 4.17 9.89 -4.19
N LYS A 137 4.45 10.40 -5.40
CA LYS A 137 5.32 9.70 -6.37
C LYS A 137 6.61 9.09 -5.78
N LYS A 138 7.35 9.78 -4.93
CA LYS A 138 8.60 9.23 -4.40
C LYS A 138 8.38 8.12 -3.37
N VAL A 139 7.45 8.30 -2.43
CA VAL A 139 7.21 7.34 -1.35
C VAL A 139 6.42 6.13 -1.86
N GLU A 140 5.40 6.34 -2.68
CA GLU A 140 4.65 5.26 -3.34
C GLU A 140 5.52 4.43 -4.29
N VAL A 141 6.40 5.08 -5.07
CA VAL A 141 7.34 4.36 -5.94
C VAL A 141 8.26 3.47 -5.12
N THR A 142 8.80 3.95 -4.02
CA THR A 142 9.67 3.14 -3.14
C THR A 142 8.90 1.98 -2.52
N ASN A 143 7.70 2.23 -1.99
CA ASN A 143 6.87 1.18 -1.41
C ASN A 143 6.43 0.16 -2.46
N ARG A 144 5.99 0.60 -3.64
CA ARG A 144 5.68 -0.29 -4.76
C ARG A 144 6.88 -1.12 -5.22
N SER A 145 8.07 -0.52 -5.23
CA SER A 145 9.31 -1.24 -5.56
C SER A 145 9.63 -2.31 -4.52
N LEU A 146 9.52 -2.00 -3.23
CA LEU A 146 9.70 -2.97 -2.14
C LEU A 146 8.68 -4.10 -2.23
N LEU A 147 7.40 -3.77 -2.38
CA LEU A 147 6.34 -4.76 -2.55
C LEU A 147 6.56 -5.65 -3.78
N LYS A 148 7.03 -5.07 -4.89
CA LYS A 148 7.36 -5.82 -6.10
C LYS A 148 8.52 -6.79 -5.87
N ILE A 149 9.58 -6.36 -5.16
CA ILE A 149 10.73 -7.23 -4.82
C ILE A 149 10.25 -8.38 -3.94
N ILE A 150 9.50 -8.10 -2.88
CA ILE A 150 8.93 -9.13 -1.98
C ILE A 150 8.10 -10.11 -2.79
N LYS A 151 7.15 -9.62 -3.58
CA LYS A 151 6.28 -10.45 -4.41
C LYS A 151 7.07 -11.35 -5.35
N THR A 152 8.03 -10.80 -6.10
CA THR A 152 8.83 -11.55 -7.06
C THR A 152 9.63 -12.67 -6.39
N ARG A 153 10.24 -12.41 -5.23
CA ARG A 153 10.98 -13.41 -4.47
C ARG A 153 10.07 -14.52 -3.93
N LEU A 154 8.93 -14.16 -3.37
CA LEU A 154 7.98 -15.12 -2.81
C LEU A 154 7.29 -15.97 -3.88
N GLU A 155 6.98 -15.43 -5.06
CA GLU A 155 6.43 -16.21 -6.18
C GLU A 155 7.41 -17.30 -6.64
N GLY A 156 8.71 -17.02 -6.61
CA GLY A 156 9.76 -18.01 -6.93
C GLY A 156 9.88 -19.14 -5.92
N ALA A 157 9.54 -18.92 -4.66
CA ALA A 157 9.63 -19.89 -3.57
C ALA A 157 8.48 -20.91 -3.54
N LYS A 158 7.46 -20.78 -4.41
CA LYS A 158 6.31 -21.70 -4.51
C LYS A 158 5.66 -21.97 -3.15
N GLY A 159 5.51 -23.24 -2.74
CA GLY A 159 4.83 -23.65 -1.51
C GLY A 159 5.60 -23.38 -0.20
N ILE A 160 6.86 -23.00 -0.25
CA ILE A 160 7.71 -22.68 0.92
C ILE A 160 7.89 -21.18 1.13
N TRP A 161 7.16 -20.35 0.39
CA TRP A 161 7.29 -18.89 0.47
C TRP A 161 7.13 -18.29 1.88
N PRO A 162 6.31 -18.85 2.82
CA PRO A 162 6.23 -18.28 4.16
C PRO A 162 7.50 -18.48 4.98
N GLU A 163 8.26 -19.57 4.73
CA GLU A 163 9.52 -19.87 5.37
C GLU A 163 10.63 -18.95 4.88
N GLU A 164 10.56 -18.50 3.62
CA GLU A 164 11.50 -17.55 3.03
C GLU A 164 11.26 -16.10 3.47
N LEU A 165 10.08 -15.81 4.03
CA LEU A 165 9.69 -14.44 4.40
C LEU A 165 10.70 -13.76 5.36
N PRO A 166 11.21 -14.40 6.43
CA PRO A 166 12.18 -13.77 7.31
C PRO A 166 13.52 -13.42 6.66
N SER A 167 13.87 -14.10 5.57
CA SER A 167 15.13 -13.84 4.84
C SER A 167 14.99 -12.68 3.83
N ILE A 168 13.77 -12.26 3.57
CA ILE A 168 13.42 -11.23 2.57
C ILE A 168 13.16 -9.87 3.25
N LEU A 169 12.70 -9.91 4.49
CA LEU A 169 12.43 -8.74 5.32
C LEU A 169 13.68 -8.28 6.05
#